data_2be486d43da9b820acdac9c27428778b
#
_entry.id   2be486d43da9b820acdac9c27428778b
#
_cell.length_a   1.000
_cell.length_b   1.000
_cell.length_c   1.000
_cell.angle_alpha   90.00
_cell.angle_beta   90.00
_cell.angle_gamma   90.00
#
_symmetry.space_group_name_H-M   'P 1'
#
loop_
_entity.id
_entity.type
_entity.pdbx_description
1 polymer ?
#
loop_
_entity_poly.entity_id
_entity_poly.type
_entity_poly.pdbx_seq_one_letter_code
_entity_poly.pdbx_strand_id
1 'polypeptide(L)'
;MRIRLNNKKGEKKMKLKNSLMFLSSLMLFVIVGCSSDDDNDDDGVALIDTPTEYSFESRFNSGESSVSYSGQVVRNLLINDIKTQMGADAGSGNPATLVSMMANDNANQAILSSAGDMSTVQTKYHDISTSHLNDRLTAVDSYIIPGYNANATALVNGWVQECVANGKTRLTGDNAGIRLDQITQKTLWGAVSYWQATSKYMSKIPTDDNSMASGDANYTAMEHHWDESFGYFGAALDYNTGYSDDVDRKSGPYNDSNSDGSIDFKSEYNVGWAVTAAKRDDCSACDVNHDFTKTIFDAYLEGRTLITNQADLTDILVQRDIVMNTWEKVVAAVSIHYVNDVAADIAALIEAGDATIAPGSEATADYENHWGEMRGYANGLLYNDFKVITDANLDRILAVMGTAPVYPSNGNFDAMLAYHNQLIGEVRAIFKASYGFSDANLAGW
;
A
#
# COMPACT_ATOMS: atom_id res chain seq x y z
N MET A 1 -41.31 61.71 3.96
CA MET A 1 -42.57 61.65 4.66
C MET A 1 -42.50 60.51 5.68
N ARG A 2 -42.55 60.92 6.97
CA ARG A 2 -42.54 60.02 8.14
C ARG A 2 -43.82 59.18 8.15
N ILE A 3 -43.80 57.98 8.68
CA ILE A 3 -44.57 57.53 9.85
C ILE A 3 -43.99 56.21 10.37
N ARG A 4 -43.60 56.22 11.65
CA ARG A 4 -43.39 55.07 12.56
C ARG A 4 -44.76 54.53 12.98
N LEU A 5 -44.79 53.25 13.35
CA LEU A 5 -45.42 52.88 14.64
C LEU A 5 -45.08 51.41 15.01
N ASN A 6 -44.65 51.30 16.26
CA ASN A 6 -44.38 50.06 17.05
C ASN A 6 -45.68 49.23 17.28
N ASN A 7 -45.56 47.95 17.52
CA ASN A 7 -45.88 47.40 18.82
C ASN A 7 -45.41 45.98 19.12
N LYS A 8 -45.08 45.77 20.40
CA LYS A 8 -44.51 44.70 21.14
C LYS A 8 -45.44 43.50 21.39
N LYS A 9 -44.77 42.41 21.80
CA LYS A 9 -45.10 41.27 22.71
C LYS A 9 -45.20 39.94 21.97
N GLY A 10 -44.59 38.86 22.42
CA GLY A 10 -44.13 38.45 23.72
C GLY A 10 -43.27 37.19 23.64
N GLU A 11 -42.42 37.09 24.60
CA GLU A 11 -41.42 36.02 24.80
C GLU A 11 -42.03 34.62 25.02
N LYS A 12 -41.37 33.59 24.47
CA LYS A 12 -41.12 32.38 25.24
C LYS A 12 -39.82 31.75 24.80
N LYS A 13 -38.80 31.93 25.64
CA LYS A 13 -37.53 31.23 25.57
C LYS A 13 -37.77 29.76 25.92
N MET A 14 -37.40 28.88 25.02
CA MET A 14 -37.15 27.47 25.38
C MET A 14 -35.68 27.16 25.07
N LYS A 15 -34.90 27.18 26.15
CA LYS A 15 -33.48 26.74 26.13
C LYS A 15 -33.43 25.23 26.01
N LEU A 16 -33.03 24.74 24.87
CA LEU A 16 -32.58 23.33 24.77
C LEU A 16 -31.07 23.34 25.01
N LYS A 17 -30.65 22.85 26.15
CA LYS A 17 -29.25 22.55 26.47
C LYS A 17 -28.89 21.24 25.78
N ASN A 18 -28.11 21.30 24.72
CA ASN A 18 -27.38 20.14 24.28
C ASN A 18 -26.07 20.07 25.07
N SER A 19 -26.08 19.20 26.08
CA SER A 19 -24.89 18.82 26.82
C SER A 19 -24.22 17.66 26.06
N LEU A 20 -23.18 17.96 25.31
CA LEU A 20 -22.29 16.94 24.74
C LEU A 20 -21.34 16.53 25.88
N MET A 21 -21.62 15.40 26.50
CA MET A 21 -20.70 14.76 27.45
C MET A 21 -19.63 14.01 26.67
N PHE A 22 -18.44 14.58 26.59
CA PHE A 22 -17.23 13.82 26.33
C PHE A 22 -16.92 12.98 27.57
N LEU A 23 -17.12 11.67 27.48
CA LEU A 23 -16.64 10.73 28.47
C LEU A 23 -15.18 10.36 28.10
N SER A 24 -14.23 11.08 28.68
CA SER A 24 -12.85 10.61 28.76
C SER A 24 -12.80 9.59 29.91
N SER A 25 -12.76 8.31 29.57
CA SER A 25 -12.55 7.24 30.54
C SER A 25 -11.04 7.15 30.85
N LEU A 26 -10.64 7.82 31.92
CA LEU A 26 -9.33 7.63 32.55
C LEU A 26 -9.47 6.40 33.43
N MET A 27 -9.01 5.22 32.96
CA MET A 27 -8.89 4.04 33.80
C MET A 27 -7.69 4.17 34.71
N LEU A 28 -7.95 4.45 35.97
CA LEU A 28 -6.97 4.42 37.07
C LEU A 28 -6.91 2.97 37.56
N PHE A 29 -5.81 2.26 37.28
CA PHE A 29 -5.56 0.96 37.88
C PHE A 29 -5.17 1.16 39.33
N VAL A 30 -6.06 0.73 40.26
CA VAL A 30 -5.74 0.56 41.66
C VAL A 30 -5.31 -0.90 41.85
N ILE A 31 -4.02 -1.09 42.14
CA ILE A 31 -3.51 -2.39 42.58
C ILE A 31 -3.95 -2.60 44.04
N VAL A 32 -4.90 -3.46 44.24
CA VAL A 32 -5.18 -4.00 45.61
C VAL A 32 -4.62 -5.42 45.63
N GLY A 33 -3.50 -5.58 46.27
CA GLY A 33 -3.00 -6.89 46.65
C GLY A 33 -3.90 -7.50 47.70
N CYS A 34 -4.47 -8.66 47.45
CA CYS A 34 -4.95 -9.60 48.47
C CYS A 34 -4.40 -10.97 48.11
N SER A 35 -3.50 -11.45 48.97
CA SER A 35 -3.11 -12.84 48.98
C SER A 35 -4.29 -13.67 49.50
N SER A 36 -4.71 -14.63 48.70
CA SER A 36 -5.39 -15.83 49.19
C SER A 36 -4.89 -17.01 48.38
N ASP A 37 -4.20 -17.90 49.04
CA ASP A 37 -3.80 -19.21 48.53
C ASP A 37 -5.06 -20.00 48.16
N ASP A 38 -5.30 -20.16 46.86
CA ASP A 38 -6.13 -21.23 46.31
C ASP A 38 -5.33 -21.85 45.18
N ASP A 39 -4.77 -23.03 45.45
CA ASP A 39 -4.14 -23.90 44.46
C ASP A 39 -5.22 -24.36 43.44
N ASN A 40 -5.41 -23.58 42.41
CA ASN A 40 -5.93 -24.04 41.15
C ASN A 40 -4.78 -23.92 40.14
N ASP A 41 -4.23 -25.06 39.75
CA ASP A 41 -3.37 -25.18 38.55
C ASP A 41 -4.24 -24.79 37.35
N ASP A 42 -4.38 -23.49 37.14
CA ASP A 42 -4.81 -22.90 35.87
C ASP A 42 -3.50 -22.74 35.05
N ASP A 43 -3.24 -23.70 34.17
CA ASP A 43 -2.18 -23.63 33.16
C ASP A 43 -2.47 -22.49 32.16
N GLY A 44 -2.86 -21.32 32.66
CA GLY A 44 -3.09 -20.10 31.87
C GLY A 44 -1.82 -19.69 31.20
N VAL A 45 -1.84 -19.68 29.89
CA VAL A 45 -0.76 -19.10 29.04
C VAL A 45 -0.51 -17.69 29.59
N ALA A 46 0.75 -17.40 29.97
CA ALA A 46 1.12 -16.05 30.40
C ALA A 46 0.86 -15.06 29.25
N LEU A 47 -0.01 -14.08 29.51
CA LEU A 47 -0.32 -13.04 28.52
C LEU A 47 0.94 -12.19 28.25
N ILE A 48 1.17 -11.85 27.00
CA ILE A 48 2.24 -10.92 26.61
C ILE A 48 1.67 -9.52 26.43
N ASP A 49 2.47 -8.50 26.73
CA ASP A 49 2.21 -7.12 26.35
C ASP A 49 2.51 -6.92 24.85
N THR A 50 1.85 -5.94 24.22
CA THR A 50 2.14 -5.58 22.83
C THR A 50 3.59 -5.09 22.69
N PRO A 51 4.42 -5.79 21.90
CA PRO A 51 5.82 -5.40 21.72
C PRO A 51 5.95 -4.12 20.90
N THR A 52 7.11 -3.49 20.93
CA THR A 52 7.43 -2.31 20.11
C THR A 52 7.97 -2.66 18.73
N GLU A 53 8.33 -3.92 18.51
CA GLU A 53 8.85 -4.47 17.26
C GLU A 53 8.02 -5.71 16.88
N TYR A 54 7.94 -6.01 15.58
CA TYR A 54 7.18 -7.17 15.10
C TYR A 54 7.94 -8.47 15.34
N SER A 55 8.05 -8.86 16.62
CA SER A 55 8.78 -10.05 17.09
C SER A 55 7.94 -10.81 18.12
N PHE A 56 7.66 -12.08 17.85
CA PHE A 56 6.79 -12.93 18.68
C PHE A 56 7.43 -14.30 18.88
N GLU A 57 7.53 -14.73 20.14
CA GLU A 57 8.00 -16.06 20.50
C GLU A 57 6.88 -17.10 20.28
N SER A 58 7.30 -18.32 19.95
CA SER A 58 6.38 -19.44 19.76
C SER A 58 5.74 -19.88 21.07
N ARG A 59 4.43 -20.07 21.06
CA ARG A 59 3.69 -20.68 22.17
C ARG A 59 3.96 -22.18 22.32
N PHE A 60 4.59 -22.81 21.31
CA PHE A 60 4.79 -24.26 21.24
C PHE A 60 6.25 -24.67 21.46
N ASN A 61 7.19 -23.79 21.11
CA ASN A 61 8.62 -24.05 21.20
C ASN A 61 9.33 -22.83 21.78
N SER A 62 9.57 -22.87 23.10
CA SER A 62 10.20 -21.75 23.82
C SER A 62 11.56 -21.39 23.23
N GLY A 63 11.82 -20.09 23.07
CA GLY A 63 13.02 -19.52 22.48
C GLY A 63 13.04 -19.49 20.94
N GLU A 64 11.99 -20.04 20.30
CA GLU A 64 11.88 -20.02 18.84
C GLU A 64 10.88 -18.92 18.42
N SER A 65 11.13 -18.30 17.26
CA SER A 65 10.19 -17.34 16.68
C SER A 65 8.95 -18.04 16.11
N SER A 66 7.77 -17.45 16.33
CA SER A 66 6.54 -17.84 15.64
C SER A 66 6.29 -17.07 14.34
N VAL A 67 7.12 -16.05 14.04
CA VAL A 67 6.94 -15.18 12.85
C VAL A 67 7.53 -15.83 11.60
N SER A 68 6.74 -15.91 10.52
CA SER A 68 7.19 -16.56 9.27
C SER A 68 6.55 -15.93 8.03
N TYR A 69 7.34 -15.18 7.21
CA TYR A 69 6.88 -14.54 5.97
C TYR A 69 7.98 -14.32 4.91
N SER A 70 9.02 -15.16 4.87
CA SER A 70 10.14 -15.00 3.94
C SER A 70 9.72 -15.03 2.45
N GLY A 71 8.65 -15.77 2.14
CA GLY A 71 8.07 -15.80 0.79
C GLY A 71 7.49 -14.45 0.35
N GLN A 72 6.97 -13.66 1.27
CA GLN A 72 6.42 -12.33 1.04
C GLN A 72 7.55 -11.32 0.83
N VAL A 73 8.59 -11.40 1.64
CA VAL A 73 9.79 -10.55 1.50
C VAL A 73 10.41 -10.70 0.11
N VAL A 74 10.68 -11.93 -0.34
CA VAL A 74 11.30 -12.13 -1.66
C VAL A 74 10.42 -11.65 -2.80
N ARG A 75 9.09 -11.82 -2.72
CA ARG A 75 8.17 -11.29 -3.75
C ARG A 75 8.14 -9.77 -3.78
N ASN A 76 8.15 -9.12 -2.62
CA ASN A 76 8.22 -7.67 -2.55
C ASN A 76 9.53 -7.13 -3.15
N LEU A 77 10.68 -7.76 -2.86
CA LEU A 77 11.95 -7.39 -3.48
C LEU A 77 11.93 -7.61 -5.00
N LEU A 78 11.40 -8.73 -5.47
CA LEU A 78 11.24 -8.98 -6.91
C LEU A 78 10.37 -7.93 -7.59
N ILE A 79 9.23 -7.52 -6.99
CA ILE A 79 8.38 -6.44 -7.54
C ILE A 79 9.14 -5.11 -7.55
N ASN A 80 9.88 -4.80 -6.48
CA ASN A 80 10.68 -3.58 -6.42
C ASN A 80 11.72 -3.55 -7.54
N ASP A 81 12.42 -4.63 -7.76
CA ASP A 81 13.58 -4.74 -8.62
C ASP A 81 13.23 -4.94 -10.10
N ILE A 82 12.04 -5.47 -10.41
CA ILE A 82 11.56 -5.66 -11.79
C ILE A 82 11.58 -4.35 -12.58
N LYS A 83 11.23 -3.22 -11.97
CA LYS A 83 11.29 -1.92 -12.61
C LYS A 83 12.71 -1.55 -13.04
N THR A 84 13.69 -1.79 -12.16
CA THR A 84 15.13 -1.57 -12.44
C THR A 84 15.59 -2.45 -13.59
N GLN A 85 15.24 -3.74 -13.55
CA GLN A 85 15.59 -4.69 -14.61
C GLN A 85 14.89 -4.36 -15.94
N MET A 86 13.62 -3.97 -15.94
CA MET A 86 12.93 -3.50 -17.15
C MET A 86 13.64 -2.29 -17.75
N GLY A 87 14.16 -1.40 -16.89
CA GLY A 87 14.96 -0.26 -17.32
C GLY A 87 16.27 -0.65 -17.99
N ALA A 88 16.94 -1.68 -17.47
CA ALA A 88 18.20 -2.20 -18.01
C ALA A 88 18.00 -2.97 -19.34
N ASP A 89 16.91 -3.74 -19.44
CA ASP A 89 16.62 -4.59 -20.60
C ASP A 89 15.80 -3.88 -21.70
N ALA A 90 15.42 -2.62 -21.51
CA ALA A 90 14.59 -1.88 -22.45
C ALA A 90 15.23 -1.78 -23.83
N GLY A 91 14.53 -2.31 -24.86
CA GLY A 91 15.04 -2.33 -26.26
C GLY A 91 16.12 -3.37 -26.52
N SER A 92 16.47 -4.23 -25.58
CA SER A 92 17.47 -5.29 -25.76
C SER A 92 17.00 -6.45 -26.66
N GLY A 93 15.68 -6.61 -26.78
CA GLY A 93 15.05 -7.75 -27.44
C GLY A 93 15.13 -9.07 -26.66
N ASN A 94 15.63 -9.06 -25.41
CA ASN A 94 15.83 -10.26 -24.61
C ASN A 94 15.13 -10.19 -23.25
N PRO A 95 13.97 -10.84 -23.05
CA PRO A 95 13.24 -10.84 -21.81
C PRO A 95 13.72 -11.89 -20.79
N ALA A 96 14.78 -12.65 -21.08
CA ALA A 96 15.13 -13.85 -20.30
C ALA A 96 15.35 -13.55 -18.82
N THR A 97 16.02 -12.46 -18.47
CA THR A 97 16.26 -12.06 -17.07
C THR A 97 14.93 -11.72 -16.37
N LEU A 98 14.06 -10.94 -16.99
CA LEU A 98 12.77 -10.57 -16.43
C LEU A 98 11.84 -11.78 -16.25
N VAL A 99 11.80 -12.68 -17.23
CA VAL A 99 11.03 -13.94 -17.14
C VAL A 99 11.54 -14.78 -15.98
N SER A 100 12.86 -14.91 -15.83
CA SER A 100 13.49 -15.64 -14.72
C SER A 100 13.23 -14.97 -13.36
N MET A 101 13.26 -13.64 -13.27
CA MET A 101 12.89 -12.91 -12.05
C MET A 101 11.41 -13.14 -11.67
N MET A 102 10.49 -13.12 -12.64
CA MET A 102 9.07 -13.41 -12.38
C MET A 102 8.85 -14.84 -11.87
N ALA A 103 9.63 -15.79 -12.37
CA ALA A 103 9.61 -17.19 -11.95
C ALA A 103 10.48 -17.48 -10.73
N ASN A 104 11.39 -16.58 -10.36
CA ASN A 104 12.42 -16.76 -9.32
C ASN A 104 13.12 -18.13 -9.46
N ASP A 105 13.51 -18.50 -10.68
CA ASP A 105 14.04 -19.83 -11.00
C ASP A 105 15.58 -19.87 -11.10
N ASN A 106 16.24 -18.72 -11.05
CA ASN A 106 17.69 -18.62 -11.07
C ASN A 106 18.26 -18.46 -9.65
N ALA A 107 18.79 -19.53 -9.09
CA ALA A 107 19.38 -19.55 -7.75
C ALA A 107 20.57 -18.56 -7.56
N ASN A 108 21.14 -18.04 -8.65
CA ASN A 108 22.25 -17.09 -8.61
C ASN A 108 21.82 -15.66 -8.94
N GLN A 109 20.53 -15.40 -9.12
CA GLN A 109 20.04 -14.05 -9.41
C GLN A 109 20.27 -13.13 -8.20
N ALA A 110 21.10 -12.11 -8.39
CA ALA A 110 21.38 -11.12 -7.36
C ALA A 110 20.15 -10.24 -7.08
N ILE A 111 19.97 -9.85 -5.82
CA ILE A 111 19.05 -8.80 -5.40
C ILE A 111 19.57 -7.46 -5.95
N LEU A 112 18.68 -6.66 -6.55
CA LEU A 112 19.02 -5.34 -7.10
C LEU A 112 18.72 -4.21 -6.11
N SER A 113 17.85 -4.43 -5.12
CA SER A 113 17.61 -3.51 -4.02
C SER A 113 18.90 -3.27 -3.24
N SER A 114 19.11 -2.02 -2.82
CA SER A 114 20.36 -1.56 -2.20
C SER A 114 20.12 -1.07 -0.77
N ALA A 115 21.07 -1.34 0.09
CA ALA A 115 21.20 -0.78 1.44
C ALA A 115 22.25 0.36 1.48
N GLY A 116 22.42 1.10 0.38
CA GLY A 116 23.44 2.15 0.29
C GLY A 116 24.86 1.61 0.37
N ASP A 117 25.65 2.15 1.30
CA ASP A 117 27.03 1.72 1.52
C ASP A 117 27.16 0.52 2.48
N MET A 118 26.05 0.04 3.05
CA MET A 118 26.06 -1.11 3.97
C MET A 118 26.09 -2.44 3.24
N SER A 119 26.68 -3.43 3.86
CA SER A 119 26.58 -4.82 3.41
C SER A 119 25.16 -5.33 3.59
N THR A 120 24.78 -6.40 2.87
CA THR A 120 23.51 -7.08 3.06
C THR A 120 23.72 -8.54 3.45
N VAL A 121 22.89 -9.05 4.34
CA VAL A 121 22.95 -10.48 4.78
C VAL A 121 22.62 -11.40 3.62
N GLN A 122 21.56 -11.07 2.87
CA GLN A 122 21.22 -11.83 1.65
C GLN A 122 21.70 -11.06 0.41
N THR A 123 22.28 -11.78 -0.52
CA THR A 123 22.78 -11.21 -1.79
C THR A 123 22.00 -11.72 -3.00
N LYS A 124 21.22 -12.78 -2.84
CA LYS A 124 20.41 -13.42 -3.89
C LYS A 124 18.99 -13.63 -3.37
N TYR A 125 18.02 -13.63 -4.28
CA TYR A 125 16.63 -13.90 -3.89
C TYR A 125 16.46 -15.26 -3.22
N HIS A 126 17.18 -16.30 -3.66
CA HIS A 126 17.14 -17.64 -3.07
C HIS A 126 17.77 -17.73 -1.68
N ASP A 127 18.56 -16.73 -1.25
CA ASP A 127 19.03 -16.65 0.15
C ASP A 127 17.85 -16.33 1.10
N ILE A 128 16.72 -15.83 0.57
CA ILE A 128 15.50 -15.52 1.32
C ILE A 128 14.48 -16.65 1.13
N SER A 129 14.07 -16.90 -0.12
CA SER A 129 13.05 -17.89 -0.47
C SER A 129 13.06 -18.20 -1.98
N THR A 130 12.58 -19.38 -2.36
CA THR A 130 12.30 -19.77 -3.75
C THR A 130 10.90 -19.36 -4.23
N SER A 131 10.14 -18.64 -3.40
CA SER A 131 8.81 -18.13 -3.75
C SER A 131 8.88 -17.18 -4.94
N HIS A 132 7.91 -17.25 -5.85
CA HIS A 132 7.91 -16.51 -7.11
C HIS A 132 6.63 -15.66 -7.31
N LEU A 133 6.62 -14.79 -8.32
CA LEU A 133 5.50 -13.90 -8.60
C LEU A 133 4.39 -14.57 -9.42
N ASN A 134 4.74 -15.46 -10.35
CA ASN A 134 3.83 -16.00 -11.34
C ASN A 134 2.59 -16.70 -10.73
N ASP A 135 2.77 -17.49 -9.67
CA ASP A 135 1.68 -18.21 -9.00
C ASP A 135 0.70 -17.25 -8.30
N ARG A 136 1.21 -16.12 -7.81
CA ARG A 136 0.39 -15.12 -7.13
C ARG A 136 -0.31 -14.19 -8.12
N LEU A 137 0.35 -13.90 -9.24
CA LEU A 137 -0.23 -13.12 -10.31
C LEU A 137 -1.37 -13.87 -11.01
N THR A 138 -1.17 -15.17 -11.32
CA THR A 138 -2.24 -16.00 -11.91
C THR A 138 -3.41 -16.24 -10.95
N ALA A 139 -3.20 -16.15 -9.65
CA ALA A 139 -4.29 -16.27 -8.66
C ALA A 139 -5.35 -15.17 -8.78
N VAL A 140 -5.02 -14.04 -9.41
CA VAL A 140 -5.94 -12.91 -9.64
C VAL A 140 -6.45 -12.80 -11.07
N ASP A 141 -6.33 -13.83 -11.88
CA ASP A 141 -6.73 -13.81 -13.30
C ASP A 141 -8.24 -13.60 -13.53
N SER A 142 -9.06 -13.79 -12.50
CA SER A 142 -10.50 -13.47 -12.55
C SER A 142 -10.78 -11.96 -12.53
N TYR A 143 -9.83 -11.14 -12.09
CA TYR A 143 -9.98 -9.69 -12.07
C TYR A 143 -9.60 -9.10 -13.42
N ILE A 144 -10.57 -8.52 -14.10
CA ILE A 144 -10.38 -7.87 -15.40
C ILE A 144 -10.21 -6.37 -15.16
N ILE A 145 -9.08 -5.82 -15.60
CA ILE A 145 -8.77 -4.39 -15.41
C ILE A 145 -9.63 -3.56 -16.38
N PRO A 146 -10.51 -2.68 -15.86
CA PRO A 146 -11.35 -1.84 -16.68
C PRO A 146 -10.58 -1.00 -17.72
N GLY A 147 -11.09 -0.93 -18.92
CA GLY A 147 -10.49 -0.24 -20.05
C GLY A 147 -9.50 -1.09 -20.84
N TYR A 148 -8.69 -1.93 -20.20
CA TYR A 148 -7.79 -2.87 -20.87
C TYR A 148 -8.51 -4.16 -21.30
N ASN A 149 -9.61 -4.53 -20.62
CA ASN A 149 -10.35 -5.76 -20.85
C ASN A 149 -9.47 -7.02 -20.77
N ALA A 150 -8.46 -6.98 -19.93
CA ALA A 150 -7.50 -8.05 -19.70
C ALA A 150 -7.14 -8.15 -18.22
N ASN A 151 -6.69 -9.32 -17.77
CA ASN A 151 -6.19 -9.52 -16.42
C ASN A 151 -4.73 -9.05 -16.25
N ALA A 152 -4.26 -8.96 -15.00
CA ALA A 152 -2.91 -8.50 -14.70
C ALA A 152 -1.84 -9.40 -15.32
N THR A 153 -2.03 -10.72 -15.36
CA THR A 153 -1.06 -11.67 -15.96
C THR A 153 -0.82 -11.34 -17.43
N ALA A 154 -1.89 -11.16 -18.21
CA ALA A 154 -1.78 -10.85 -19.63
C ALA A 154 -1.12 -9.49 -19.86
N LEU A 155 -1.51 -8.47 -19.08
CA LEU A 155 -0.98 -7.11 -19.23
C LEU A 155 0.50 -7.03 -18.83
N VAL A 156 0.86 -7.55 -17.67
CA VAL A 156 2.25 -7.53 -17.17
C VAL A 156 3.18 -8.25 -18.16
N ASN A 157 2.80 -9.45 -18.60
CA ASN A 157 3.60 -10.18 -19.60
C ASN A 157 3.71 -9.41 -20.92
N GLY A 158 2.62 -8.80 -21.39
CA GLY A 158 2.63 -7.97 -22.60
C GLY A 158 3.53 -6.73 -22.45
N TRP A 159 3.45 -6.02 -21.34
CA TRP A 159 4.27 -4.84 -21.06
C TRP A 159 5.77 -5.17 -20.94
N VAL A 160 6.10 -6.29 -20.29
CA VAL A 160 7.49 -6.78 -20.21
C VAL A 160 8.03 -7.07 -21.61
N GLN A 161 7.30 -7.83 -22.43
CA GLN A 161 7.71 -8.17 -23.80
C GLN A 161 7.88 -6.92 -24.66
N GLU A 162 6.97 -5.97 -24.56
CA GLU A 162 7.02 -4.73 -25.31
C GLU A 162 8.18 -3.83 -24.86
N CYS A 163 8.43 -3.73 -23.54
CA CYS A 163 9.53 -2.95 -22.99
C CYS A 163 10.88 -3.45 -23.53
N VAL A 164 11.11 -4.75 -23.52
CA VAL A 164 12.37 -5.30 -24.01
C VAL A 164 12.51 -5.20 -25.55
N ALA A 165 11.39 -5.22 -26.26
CA ALA A 165 11.40 -5.09 -27.73
C ALA A 165 11.62 -3.65 -28.19
N ASN A 166 10.97 -2.67 -27.57
CA ASN A 166 10.81 -1.33 -28.10
C ASN A 166 11.30 -0.20 -27.17
N GLY A 167 11.64 -0.49 -25.91
CA GLY A 167 12.04 0.51 -24.92
C GLY A 167 10.97 0.77 -23.86
N LYS A 168 11.25 1.71 -22.93
CA LYS A 168 10.43 1.96 -21.74
C LYS A 168 9.05 2.52 -22.04
N THR A 169 8.93 3.32 -23.10
CA THR A 169 7.67 3.98 -23.47
C THR A 169 7.13 3.38 -24.76
N ARG A 170 5.86 3.03 -24.75
CA ARG A 170 5.14 2.66 -25.98
C ARG A 170 5.01 3.88 -26.90
N LEU A 171 5.52 3.80 -28.11
CA LEU A 171 5.63 4.96 -29.00
C LEU A 171 4.48 5.06 -30.02
N THR A 172 3.71 3.99 -30.26
CA THR A 172 2.71 3.93 -31.32
C THR A 172 1.43 3.23 -30.87
N GLY A 173 0.35 3.45 -31.64
CA GLY A 173 -0.97 2.84 -31.40
C GLY A 173 -1.81 3.55 -30.35
N ASP A 174 -2.97 2.98 -30.08
CA ASP A 174 -3.98 3.58 -29.18
C ASP A 174 -3.49 3.73 -27.73
N ASN A 175 -2.40 3.06 -27.37
CA ASN A 175 -1.81 3.09 -26.04
C ASN A 175 -0.40 3.75 -26.06
N ALA A 176 -0.13 4.66 -26.99
CA ALA A 176 1.14 5.38 -27.03
C ALA A 176 1.35 6.22 -25.75
N GLY A 177 2.61 6.35 -25.33
CA GLY A 177 2.99 7.11 -24.13
C GLY A 177 2.84 6.33 -22.81
N ILE A 178 2.46 5.05 -22.81
CA ILE A 178 2.50 4.26 -21.58
C ILE A 178 3.95 4.00 -21.18
N ARG A 179 4.29 4.38 -19.95
CA ARG A 179 5.56 4.03 -19.33
C ARG A 179 5.49 2.64 -18.74
N LEU A 180 6.05 1.68 -19.47
CA LEU A 180 5.87 0.24 -19.29
C LEU A 180 6.48 -0.28 -17.97
N ASP A 181 7.66 0.21 -17.58
CA ASP A 181 8.32 -0.15 -16.33
C ASP A 181 7.55 0.36 -15.10
N GLN A 182 6.94 1.55 -15.18
CA GLN A 182 6.13 2.12 -14.11
C GLN A 182 4.82 1.36 -13.93
N ILE A 183 4.01 1.26 -14.97
CA ILE A 183 2.69 0.64 -14.87
C ILE A 183 2.78 -0.84 -14.47
N THR A 184 3.81 -1.56 -14.94
CA THR A 184 4.06 -2.96 -14.57
C THR A 184 4.29 -3.09 -13.07
N GLN A 185 5.25 -2.35 -12.52
CA GLN A 185 5.58 -2.45 -11.09
C GLN A 185 4.39 -2.07 -10.21
N LYS A 186 3.71 -0.95 -10.52
CA LYS A 186 2.60 -0.47 -9.69
C LYS A 186 1.39 -1.41 -9.75
N THR A 187 1.13 -2.01 -10.91
CA THR A 187 0.09 -3.06 -11.04
C THR A 187 0.45 -4.31 -10.23
N LEU A 188 1.72 -4.73 -10.20
CA LEU A 188 2.18 -5.87 -9.40
C LEU A 188 2.03 -5.62 -7.90
N TRP A 189 2.29 -4.41 -7.40
CA TRP A 189 2.03 -4.06 -5.99
C TRP A 189 0.57 -4.28 -5.59
N GLY A 190 -0.37 -3.95 -6.48
CA GLY A 190 -1.80 -4.22 -6.26
C GLY A 190 -2.14 -5.70 -6.38
N ALA A 191 -1.83 -6.29 -7.54
CA ALA A 191 -2.25 -7.64 -7.92
C ALA A 191 -1.59 -8.76 -7.09
N VAL A 192 -0.39 -8.55 -6.58
CA VAL A 192 0.32 -9.53 -5.76
C VAL A 192 0.26 -9.14 -4.28
N SER A 193 0.95 -8.06 -3.87
CA SER A 193 1.13 -7.79 -2.43
C SER A 193 -0.16 -7.39 -1.74
N TYR A 194 -0.92 -6.44 -2.31
CA TYR A 194 -2.14 -5.94 -1.70
C TYR A 194 -3.26 -6.99 -1.69
N TRP A 195 -3.49 -7.70 -2.81
CA TRP A 195 -4.49 -8.76 -2.87
C TRP A 195 -4.19 -9.90 -1.92
N GLN A 196 -2.95 -10.40 -1.89
CA GLN A 196 -2.57 -11.50 -1.01
C GLN A 196 -2.79 -11.11 0.46
N ALA A 197 -2.33 -9.92 0.86
CA ALA A 197 -2.47 -9.46 2.23
C ALA A 197 -3.94 -9.35 2.66
N THR A 198 -4.78 -8.71 1.86
CA THR A 198 -6.17 -8.39 2.22
C THR A 198 -7.13 -9.53 1.88
N SER A 199 -7.32 -9.81 0.59
CA SER A 199 -8.34 -10.74 0.10
C SER A 199 -8.02 -12.20 0.38
N LYS A 200 -6.74 -12.56 0.47
CA LYS A 200 -6.36 -13.96 0.71
C LYS A 200 -6.06 -14.26 2.18
N TYR A 201 -5.23 -13.47 2.87
CA TYR A 201 -4.80 -13.81 4.22
C TYR A 201 -5.71 -13.20 5.29
N MET A 202 -5.94 -11.90 5.30
CA MET A 202 -6.84 -11.29 6.28
C MET A 202 -8.28 -11.79 6.21
N SER A 203 -8.73 -12.28 5.05
CA SER A 203 -10.03 -12.92 4.90
C SER A 203 -10.19 -14.25 5.65
N LYS A 204 -9.08 -14.91 5.98
CA LYS A 204 -9.08 -16.20 6.68
C LYS A 204 -9.11 -16.07 8.19
N ILE A 205 -8.67 -14.96 8.75
CA ILE A 205 -8.61 -14.71 10.18
C ILE A 205 -9.91 -15.11 10.92
N PRO A 206 -11.13 -14.83 10.40
CA PRO A 206 -12.36 -15.21 11.08
C PRO A 206 -12.57 -16.73 11.28
N THR A 207 -11.88 -17.56 10.52
CA THR A 207 -12.08 -19.01 10.48
C THR A 207 -10.84 -19.84 10.76
N ASP A 208 -9.68 -19.17 10.90
CA ASP A 208 -8.42 -19.86 11.16
C ASP A 208 -8.37 -20.44 12.58
N ASP A 209 -7.74 -21.60 12.71
CA ASP A 209 -7.44 -22.20 14.00
C ASP A 209 -6.30 -21.44 14.70
N ASN A 210 -6.57 -21.02 15.94
CA ASN A 210 -5.59 -20.39 16.84
C ASN A 210 -5.29 -21.23 18.07
N SER A 211 -5.77 -22.48 18.16
CA SER A 211 -5.63 -23.32 19.33
C SER A 211 -4.41 -24.25 19.31
N MET A 212 -3.92 -24.61 18.12
CA MET A 212 -2.84 -25.57 17.95
C MET A 212 -1.85 -25.15 16.86
N ALA A 213 -0.65 -25.70 16.93
CA ALA A 213 0.39 -25.52 15.91
C ALA A 213 -0.10 -26.01 14.54
N SER A 214 0.29 -25.30 13.49
CA SER A 214 0.02 -25.69 12.10
C SER A 214 1.01 -26.78 11.67
N GLY A 215 0.65 -28.05 11.88
CA GLY A 215 1.55 -29.18 11.70
C GLY A 215 2.73 -29.13 12.68
N ASP A 216 3.95 -29.21 12.15
CA ASP A 216 5.21 -29.12 12.91
C ASP A 216 5.75 -27.67 13.03
N ALA A 217 4.95 -26.65 12.68
CA ALA A 217 5.38 -25.25 12.70
C ALA A 217 5.38 -24.67 14.11
N ASN A 218 6.10 -23.56 14.28
CA ASN A 218 6.18 -22.80 15.53
C ASN A 218 5.00 -21.83 15.73
N TYR A 219 3.99 -21.87 14.88
CA TYR A 219 2.86 -20.93 14.81
C TYR A 219 1.54 -21.65 14.54
N THR A 220 0.43 -20.99 14.82
CA THR A 220 -0.92 -21.42 14.42
C THR A 220 -1.24 -20.96 12.99
N ALA A 221 -2.33 -21.48 12.39
CA ALA A 221 -2.79 -21.02 11.09
C ALA A 221 -3.13 -19.51 11.11
N MET A 222 -3.78 -19.02 12.18
CA MET A 222 -4.14 -17.62 12.34
C MET A 222 -2.90 -16.72 12.46
N GLU A 223 -1.93 -17.09 13.30
CA GLU A 223 -0.64 -16.39 13.42
C GLU A 223 0.06 -16.27 12.06
N HIS A 224 0.15 -17.39 11.34
CA HIS A 224 0.84 -17.41 10.05
C HIS A 224 0.19 -16.54 8.99
N HIS A 225 -1.14 -16.59 8.84
CA HIS A 225 -1.82 -15.75 7.86
C HIS A 225 -1.74 -14.26 8.22
N TRP A 226 -1.72 -13.92 9.51
CA TRP A 226 -1.49 -12.55 9.97
C TRP A 226 -0.07 -12.09 9.61
N ASP A 227 0.94 -12.90 9.88
CA ASP A 227 2.35 -12.64 9.55
C ASP A 227 2.56 -12.53 8.03
N GLU A 228 1.90 -13.37 7.23
CA GLU A 228 1.98 -13.30 5.77
C GLU A 228 1.39 -11.98 5.23
N SER A 229 0.31 -11.47 5.85
CA SER A 229 -0.23 -10.14 5.51
C SER A 229 0.76 -9.03 5.87
N PHE A 230 1.35 -9.08 7.07
CA PHE A 230 2.40 -8.14 7.48
C PHE A 230 3.60 -8.17 6.52
N GLY A 231 4.08 -9.35 6.16
CA GLY A 231 5.19 -9.51 5.23
C GLY A 231 4.94 -8.84 3.87
N TYR A 232 3.70 -8.85 3.37
CA TYR A 232 3.35 -8.14 2.13
C TYR A 232 3.24 -6.62 2.30
N PHE A 233 2.96 -6.13 3.50
CA PHE A 233 3.05 -4.69 3.77
C PHE A 233 4.49 -4.19 3.56
N GLY A 234 5.46 -5.02 3.92
CA GLY A 234 6.87 -4.81 3.61
C GLY A 234 7.58 -3.87 4.58
N ALA A 235 7.14 -3.82 5.83
CA ALA A 235 7.78 -3.08 6.90
C ALA A 235 8.93 -3.87 7.54
N ALA A 236 9.97 -3.17 7.97
CA ALA A 236 10.98 -3.68 8.89
C ALA A 236 10.36 -3.99 10.25
N LEU A 237 10.99 -4.85 11.06
CA LEU A 237 10.46 -5.24 12.37
C LEU A 237 10.36 -4.06 13.33
N ASP A 238 11.26 -3.10 13.22
CA ASP A 238 11.38 -1.89 14.03
C ASP A 238 10.76 -0.64 13.36
N TYR A 239 9.81 -0.83 12.46
CA TYR A 239 9.26 0.22 11.59
C TYR A 239 8.85 1.52 12.29
N ASN A 240 8.26 1.44 13.50
CA ASN A 240 7.88 2.62 14.29
C ASN A 240 8.98 3.12 15.22
N THR A 241 10.02 2.35 15.52
CA THR A 241 11.03 2.66 16.55
C THR A 241 12.42 2.87 15.98
N GLY A 242 12.76 2.24 14.86
CA GLY A 242 14.08 2.31 14.22
C GLY A 242 14.30 3.54 13.33
N TYR A 243 13.28 4.38 13.16
CA TYR A 243 13.32 5.54 12.27
C TYR A 243 12.84 6.79 13.00
N SER A 244 13.47 7.94 12.72
CA SER A 244 13.13 9.19 13.40
C SER A 244 11.77 9.75 12.97
N ASP A 245 11.41 9.58 11.71
CA ASP A 245 10.17 10.03 11.11
C ASP A 245 9.89 9.37 9.75
N ASP A 246 8.86 9.84 9.04
CA ASP A 246 8.49 9.33 7.72
C ASP A 246 9.52 9.65 6.63
N VAL A 247 10.29 10.72 6.78
CA VAL A 247 11.36 11.08 5.84
C VAL A 247 12.43 10.00 5.84
N ASP A 248 12.83 9.52 7.00
CA ASP A 248 13.82 8.44 7.11
C ASP A 248 13.27 7.14 6.53
N ARG A 249 12.00 6.75 6.85
CA ARG A 249 11.39 5.54 6.32
C ARG A 249 11.30 5.50 4.80
N LYS A 250 11.11 6.64 4.14
CA LYS A 250 10.96 6.72 2.67
C LYS A 250 12.27 6.90 1.91
N SER A 251 13.27 7.55 2.50
CA SER A 251 14.53 7.93 1.83
C SER A 251 15.72 7.05 2.20
N GLY A 252 15.73 6.46 3.40
CA GLY A 252 16.67 5.45 3.85
C GLY A 252 15.87 4.24 4.37
N PRO A 253 15.39 3.35 3.50
CA PRO A 253 14.39 2.34 3.89
C PRO A 253 14.98 1.17 4.69
N TYR A 254 16.12 1.34 5.32
CA TYR A 254 16.83 0.31 6.10
C TYR A 254 17.43 0.89 7.38
N ASN A 255 17.47 0.06 8.41
CA ASN A 255 18.10 0.37 9.69
C ASN A 255 18.79 -0.89 10.23
N ASP A 256 20.10 -0.81 10.51
CA ASP A 256 20.87 -1.88 11.17
C ASP A 256 20.49 -1.92 12.66
N SER A 257 19.36 -2.57 12.94
CA SER A 257 18.74 -2.60 14.28
C SER A 257 19.54 -3.41 15.29
N ASN A 258 20.25 -4.43 14.81
CA ASN A 258 21.09 -5.32 15.62
C ASN A 258 22.56 -4.86 15.72
N SER A 259 22.95 -3.82 14.95
CA SER A 259 24.30 -3.23 14.93
C SER A 259 25.40 -4.23 14.52
N ASP A 260 25.11 -5.16 13.62
CA ASP A 260 26.08 -6.14 13.11
C ASP A 260 26.87 -5.66 11.88
N GLY A 261 26.52 -4.49 11.32
CA GLY A 261 27.15 -3.86 10.16
C GLY A 261 26.62 -4.35 8.81
N SER A 262 25.51 -5.07 8.81
CA SER A 262 24.84 -5.59 7.62
C SER A 262 23.32 -5.36 7.71
N ILE A 263 22.63 -5.27 6.59
CA ILE A 263 21.18 -5.17 6.54
C ILE A 263 20.57 -6.52 6.17
N ASP A 264 19.72 -7.05 7.04
CA ASP A 264 18.89 -8.23 6.75
C ASP A 264 17.60 -7.78 6.06
N PHE A 265 17.43 -8.14 4.78
CA PHE A 265 16.22 -7.83 4.00
C PHE A 265 14.93 -8.40 4.61
N LYS A 266 15.02 -9.39 5.50
CA LYS A 266 13.85 -10.02 6.13
C LYS A 266 13.33 -9.24 7.34
N SER A 267 14.18 -8.41 7.97
CA SER A 267 13.88 -7.78 9.25
C SER A 267 14.18 -6.26 9.30
N GLU A 268 15.13 -5.77 8.50
CA GLU A 268 15.73 -4.44 8.63
C GLU A 268 15.52 -3.55 7.40
N TYR A 269 14.62 -3.95 6.50
CA TYR A 269 14.40 -3.28 5.22
C TYR A 269 12.92 -3.00 4.94
N ASN A 270 12.60 -1.74 4.70
CA ASN A 270 11.26 -1.34 4.27
C ASN A 270 11.15 -1.39 2.75
N VAL A 271 10.06 -1.93 2.22
CA VAL A 271 9.83 -2.05 0.78
C VAL A 271 8.35 -1.87 0.43
N GLY A 272 8.07 -1.42 -0.75
CA GLY A 272 6.71 -1.41 -1.31
C GLY A 272 5.73 -0.52 -0.55
N TRP A 273 4.73 -1.12 0.07
CA TRP A 273 3.63 -0.39 0.70
C TRP A 273 4.05 0.32 1.99
N ALA A 274 5.02 -0.22 2.74
CA ALA A 274 5.57 0.45 3.91
C ALA A 274 6.23 1.78 3.54
N VAL A 275 7.06 1.79 2.48
CA VAL A 275 7.67 3.02 1.95
C VAL A 275 6.60 3.96 1.36
N THR A 276 5.57 3.42 0.71
CA THR A 276 4.49 4.21 0.13
C THR A 276 3.66 4.90 1.21
N ALA A 277 3.35 4.22 2.33
CA ALA A 277 2.66 4.81 3.47
C ALA A 277 3.45 6.01 4.03
N ALA A 278 4.76 5.84 4.30
CA ALA A 278 5.62 6.90 4.79
C ALA A 278 5.68 8.12 3.84
N LYS A 279 5.68 7.88 2.51
CA LYS A 279 5.60 8.96 1.52
C LYS A 279 4.29 9.74 1.58
N ARG A 280 3.19 9.13 2.01
CA ARG A 280 1.87 9.78 2.06
C ARG A 280 1.63 10.49 3.38
N ASP A 281 2.29 10.04 4.46
CA ASP A 281 2.27 10.71 5.75
C ASP A 281 3.10 12.01 5.74
N ASP A 282 4.22 12.05 5.02
CA ASP A 282 5.02 13.26 4.82
C ASP A 282 4.34 14.21 3.82
N CYS A 283 3.31 14.90 4.30
CA CYS A 283 2.51 15.83 3.52
C CYS A 283 2.39 17.18 4.23
N SER A 284 3.32 18.08 3.94
CA SER A 284 3.34 19.42 4.55
C SER A 284 2.18 20.34 4.14
N ALA A 285 1.51 20.04 3.01
CA ALA A 285 0.37 20.78 2.49
C ALA A 285 -0.99 20.23 2.96
N CYS A 286 -0.99 19.06 3.63
CA CYS A 286 -2.19 18.44 4.17
C CYS A 286 -2.64 19.12 5.46
N ASP A 287 -3.95 19.19 5.68
CA ASP A 287 -4.54 19.72 6.93
C ASP A 287 -4.95 18.62 7.92
N VAL A 288 -5.01 17.38 7.45
CA VAL A 288 -5.25 16.18 8.27
C VAL A 288 -4.05 15.24 8.15
N ASN A 289 -3.36 15.01 9.25
CA ASN A 289 -2.37 13.94 9.33
C ASN A 289 -3.09 12.59 9.55
N HIS A 290 -3.01 11.70 8.57
CA HIS A 290 -3.61 10.37 8.65
C HIS A 290 -2.74 9.37 9.41
N ASP A 291 -1.42 9.64 9.54
CA ASP A 291 -0.43 8.79 10.20
C ASP A 291 -0.60 7.31 9.83
N PHE A 292 -0.56 7.05 8.52
CA PHE A 292 -0.78 5.72 7.96
C PHE A 292 0.23 4.70 8.48
N THR A 293 1.49 5.12 8.60
CA THR A 293 2.61 4.28 9.07
C THR A 293 2.35 3.75 10.47
N LYS A 294 2.07 4.66 11.41
CA LYS A 294 1.80 4.29 12.80
C LYS A 294 0.50 3.50 12.92
N THR A 295 -0.57 3.96 12.30
CA THR A 295 -1.89 3.34 12.42
C THR A 295 -1.86 1.88 11.95
N ILE A 296 -1.22 1.59 10.81
CA ILE A 296 -1.21 0.24 10.26
C ILE A 296 -0.24 -0.68 11.01
N PHE A 297 0.93 -0.16 11.42
CA PHE A 297 1.91 -0.96 12.13
C PHE A 297 1.46 -1.29 13.57
N ASP A 298 0.89 -0.32 14.29
CA ASP A 298 0.30 -0.55 15.61
C ASP A 298 -0.82 -1.59 15.55
N ALA A 299 -1.68 -1.54 14.51
CA ALA A 299 -2.74 -2.53 14.33
C ALA A 299 -2.17 -3.93 14.02
N TYR A 300 -1.06 -4.03 13.28
CA TYR A 300 -0.38 -5.31 13.08
C TYR A 300 0.20 -5.85 14.37
N LEU A 301 0.85 -5.02 15.19
CA LEU A 301 1.40 -5.42 16.50
C LEU A 301 0.30 -5.86 17.46
N GLU A 302 -0.71 -5.02 17.65
CA GLU A 302 -1.83 -5.29 18.57
C GLU A 302 -2.61 -6.54 18.15
N GLY A 303 -2.96 -6.65 16.86
CA GLY A 303 -3.69 -7.81 16.38
C GLY A 303 -2.90 -9.11 16.52
N ARG A 304 -1.59 -9.10 16.27
CA ARG A 304 -0.73 -10.27 16.47
C ARG A 304 -0.58 -10.62 17.95
N THR A 305 -0.52 -9.62 18.83
CA THR A 305 -0.53 -9.80 20.29
C THR A 305 -1.83 -10.46 20.76
N LEU A 306 -2.97 -9.96 20.30
CA LEU A 306 -4.29 -10.53 20.60
C LEU A 306 -4.39 -12.00 20.13
N ILE A 307 -3.85 -12.32 18.96
CA ILE A 307 -3.80 -13.70 18.43
C ILE A 307 -2.91 -14.56 19.33
N THR A 308 -1.72 -14.11 19.71
CA THR A 308 -0.81 -14.84 20.60
C THR A 308 -1.44 -15.07 21.96
N ASN A 309 -2.15 -14.09 22.50
CA ASN A 309 -2.87 -14.17 23.77
C ASN A 309 -4.19 -14.95 23.69
N GLN A 310 -4.56 -15.47 22.51
CA GLN A 310 -5.82 -16.18 22.29
C GLN A 310 -7.06 -15.36 22.73
N ALA A 311 -7.01 -14.04 22.51
CA ALA A 311 -8.08 -13.09 22.82
C ALA A 311 -9.34 -13.35 22.00
N ASP A 312 -10.43 -12.68 22.35
CA ASP A 312 -11.70 -12.80 21.63
C ASP A 312 -11.54 -12.42 20.17
N LEU A 313 -12.10 -13.22 19.26
CA LEU A 313 -12.05 -13.00 17.82
C LEU A 313 -12.55 -11.61 17.43
N THR A 314 -13.53 -11.06 18.15
CA THR A 314 -14.07 -9.71 17.88
C THR A 314 -12.97 -8.65 17.98
N ASP A 315 -12.08 -8.73 18.98
CA ASP A 315 -11.01 -7.76 19.19
C ASP A 315 -9.93 -7.89 18.12
N ILE A 316 -9.59 -9.14 17.74
CA ILE A 316 -8.68 -9.43 16.62
C ILE A 316 -9.22 -8.82 15.30
N LEU A 317 -10.53 -8.97 15.03
CA LEU A 317 -11.17 -8.46 13.83
C LEU A 317 -11.19 -6.93 13.77
N VAL A 318 -11.22 -6.23 14.92
CA VAL A 318 -11.06 -4.77 14.96
C VAL A 318 -9.69 -4.37 14.38
N GLN A 319 -8.62 -5.02 14.81
CA GLN A 319 -7.28 -4.72 14.31
C GLN A 319 -7.12 -5.08 12.82
N ARG A 320 -7.67 -6.24 12.41
CA ARG A 320 -7.74 -6.62 10.99
C ARG A 320 -8.38 -5.53 10.12
N ASP A 321 -9.51 -5.01 10.56
CA ASP A 321 -10.26 -3.99 9.81
C ASP A 321 -9.51 -2.65 9.76
N ILE A 322 -8.78 -2.29 10.82
CA ILE A 322 -7.87 -1.13 10.83
C ILE A 322 -6.77 -1.31 9.78
N VAL A 323 -6.10 -2.48 9.76
CA VAL A 323 -5.08 -2.78 8.75
C VAL A 323 -5.64 -2.63 7.33
N MET A 324 -6.74 -3.32 7.03
CA MET A 324 -7.31 -3.36 5.69
C MET A 324 -7.79 -1.98 5.21
N ASN A 325 -8.52 -1.25 6.06
CA ASN A 325 -9.05 0.07 5.72
C ASN A 325 -7.96 1.13 5.60
N THR A 326 -6.93 1.06 6.47
CA THR A 326 -5.81 2.01 6.41
C THR A 326 -4.97 1.76 5.17
N TRP A 327 -4.69 0.51 4.84
CA TRP A 327 -3.94 0.19 3.62
C TRP A 327 -4.67 0.62 2.34
N GLU A 328 -5.99 0.42 2.26
CA GLU A 328 -6.78 0.93 1.13
C GLU A 328 -6.67 2.46 0.99
N LYS A 329 -6.68 3.19 2.11
CA LYS A 329 -6.45 4.64 2.10
C LYS A 329 -5.04 5.01 1.62
N VAL A 330 -4.01 4.22 1.91
CA VAL A 330 -2.66 4.40 1.34
C VAL A 330 -2.69 4.25 -0.18
N VAL A 331 -3.37 3.20 -0.71
CA VAL A 331 -3.53 3.00 -2.16
C VAL A 331 -4.27 4.17 -2.80
N ALA A 332 -5.31 4.68 -2.15
CA ALA A 332 -6.07 5.84 -2.61
C ALA A 332 -5.22 7.13 -2.58
N ALA A 333 -4.50 7.39 -1.48
CA ALA A 333 -3.67 8.58 -1.32
C ALA A 333 -2.52 8.64 -2.35
N VAL A 334 -1.86 7.50 -2.62
CA VAL A 334 -0.82 7.47 -3.66
C VAL A 334 -1.41 7.62 -5.06
N SER A 335 -2.61 7.11 -5.30
CA SER A 335 -3.31 7.33 -6.59
C SER A 335 -3.66 8.80 -6.79
N ILE A 336 -4.09 9.51 -5.73
CA ILE A 336 -4.37 10.96 -5.74
C ILE A 336 -3.09 11.76 -5.99
N HIS A 337 -1.99 11.40 -5.34
CA HIS A 337 -0.69 12.02 -5.58
C HIS A 337 -0.35 12.05 -7.07
N TYR A 338 -0.41 10.90 -7.73
CA TYR A 338 -0.10 10.85 -9.16
C TYR A 338 -1.20 11.44 -10.06
N VAL A 339 -2.44 11.56 -9.60
CA VAL A 339 -3.46 12.40 -10.26
C VAL A 339 -3.02 13.88 -10.25
N ASN A 340 -2.44 14.34 -9.14
CA ASN A 340 -1.94 15.70 -9.01
C ASN A 340 -0.72 15.95 -9.90
N ASP A 341 0.23 15.02 -9.90
CA ASP A 341 1.44 15.12 -10.72
C ASP A 341 1.10 15.12 -12.23
N VAL A 342 0.24 14.19 -12.67
CA VAL A 342 -0.25 14.16 -14.06
C VAL A 342 -0.95 15.46 -14.44
N ALA A 343 -1.78 16.02 -13.54
CA ALA A 343 -2.45 17.29 -13.81
C ALA A 343 -1.45 18.47 -13.91
N ALA A 344 -0.44 18.50 -13.04
CA ALA A 344 0.62 19.50 -13.08
C ALA A 344 1.46 19.42 -14.36
N ASP A 345 1.83 18.20 -14.78
CA ASP A 345 2.57 17.97 -16.04
C ASP A 345 1.76 18.44 -17.26
N ILE A 346 0.46 18.11 -17.30
CA ILE A 346 -0.42 18.59 -18.39
C ILE A 346 -0.46 20.11 -18.42
N ALA A 347 -0.58 20.77 -17.26
CA ALA A 347 -0.59 22.23 -17.19
C ALA A 347 0.72 22.83 -17.72
N ALA A 348 1.87 22.26 -17.35
CA ALA A 348 3.19 22.67 -17.82
C ALA A 348 3.35 22.47 -19.34
N LEU A 349 2.89 21.35 -19.90
CA LEU A 349 2.93 21.07 -21.34
C LEU A 349 2.05 22.05 -22.12
N ILE A 350 0.88 22.40 -21.61
CA ILE A 350 -0.02 23.41 -22.21
C ILE A 350 0.64 24.80 -22.17
N GLU A 351 1.28 25.17 -21.06
CA GLU A 351 1.99 26.44 -20.91
C GLU A 351 3.18 26.56 -21.88
N ALA A 352 3.91 25.45 -22.09
CA ALA A 352 5.01 25.38 -23.04
C ALA A 352 4.55 25.60 -24.51
N GLY A 353 3.29 25.34 -24.83
CA GLY A 353 2.63 25.73 -26.08
C GLY A 353 3.01 24.93 -27.32
N ASP A 354 3.77 23.84 -27.20
CA ASP A 354 4.13 22.98 -28.34
C ASP A 354 3.07 21.90 -28.57
N ALA A 355 2.10 22.18 -29.43
CA ALA A 355 1.04 21.23 -29.78
C ALA A 355 1.50 20.11 -30.72
N THR A 356 2.80 19.96 -31.00
CA THR A 356 3.39 18.88 -31.80
C THR A 356 4.09 17.81 -30.97
N ILE A 357 4.10 17.95 -29.63
CA ILE A 357 4.68 16.95 -28.73
C ILE A 357 4.08 15.58 -28.97
N ALA A 358 4.93 14.56 -28.90
CA ALA A 358 4.57 13.18 -29.17
C ALA A 358 5.08 12.25 -28.06
N PRO A 359 4.50 11.04 -27.92
CA PRO A 359 4.97 10.03 -26.98
C PRO A 359 6.48 9.77 -27.11
N GLY A 360 7.15 9.60 -25.96
CA GLY A 360 8.57 9.29 -25.87
C GLY A 360 9.51 10.48 -26.10
N SER A 361 8.98 11.69 -26.21
CA SER A 361 9.82 12.90 -26.26
C SER A 361 10.37 13.24 -24.87
N GLU A 362 11.48 13.99 -24.81
CA GLU A 362 12.03 14.48 -23.55
C GLU A 362 11.01 15.34 -22.78
N ALA A 363 10.22 16.14 -23.49
CA ALA A 363 9.19 17.00 -22.90
C ALA A 363 8.05 16.23 -22.23
N THR A 364 7.79 14.98 -22.62
CA THR A 364 6.69 14.16 -22.07
C THR A 364 7.15 13.13 -21.05
N ALA A 365 8.44 13.07 -20.72
CA ALA A 365 9.03 11.99 -19.91
C ALA A 365 8.40 11.92 -18.50
N ASP A 366 8.23 13.04 -17.81
CA ASP A 366 7.64 13.09 -16.47
C ASP A 366 6.14 12.79 -16.55
N TYR A 367 5.42 13.36 -17.50
CA TYR A 367 4.00 13.09 -17.74
C TYR A 367 3.73 11.60 -17.98
N GLU A 368 4.53 10.92 -18.79
CA GLU A 368 4.41 9.49 -19.07
C GLU A 368 4.75 8.64 -17.84
N ASN A 369 5.76 9.04 -17.05
CA ASN A 369 6.11 8.43 -15.80
C ASN A 369 4.94 8.48 -14.82
N HIS A 370 4.47 9.70 -14.51
CA HIS A 370 3.43 9.92 -13.52
C HIS A 370 2.09 9.30 -13.96
N TRP A 371 1.78 9.33 -15.28
CA TRP A 371 0.60 8.64 -15.79
C TRP A 371 0.68 7.11 -15.57
N GLY A 372 1.83 6.51 -15.83
CA GLY A 372 2.05 5.07 -15.60
C GLY A 372 1.91 4.70 -14.12
N GLU A 373 2.41 5.55 -13.22
CA GLU A 373 2.29 5.39 -11.77
C GLU A 373 0.84 5.59 -11.30
N MET A 374 0.17 6.65 -11.74
CA MET A 374 -1.24 6.92 -11.47
C MET A 374 -2.13 5.72 -11.83
N ARG A 375 -2.03 5.27 -13.07
CA ARG A 375 -2.86 4.17 -13.56
C ARG A 375 -2.52 2.84 -12.89
N GLY A 376 -1.23 2.56 -12.66
CA GLY A 376 -0.76 1.35 -12.02
C GLY A 376 -1.22 1.24 -10.55
N TYR A 377 -1.10 2.31 -9.76
CA TYR A 377 -1.57 2.33 -8.37
C TYR A 377 -3.10 2.28 -8.29
N ALA A 378 -3.82 3.02 -9.14
CA ALA A 378 -5.28 2.99 -9.15
C ALA A 378 -5.83 1.60 -9.53
N ASN A 379 -5.15 0.84 -10.41
CA ASN A 379 -5.47 -0.57 -10.65
C ASN A 379 -5.41 -1.39 -9.35
N GLY A 380 -4.55 -1.01 -8.39
CA GLY A 380 -4.41 -1.66 -7.10
C GLY A 380 -5.70 -1.75 -6.30
N LEU A 381 -6.57 -0.72 -6.38
CA LEU A 381 -7.87 -0.71 -5.70
C LEU A 381 -8.84 -1.81 -6.19
N LEU A 382 -8.59 -2.40 -7.36
CA LEU A 382 -9.37 -3.54 -7.84
C LEU A 382 -9.15 -4.80 -6.99
N TYR A 383 -7.97 -4.93 -6.38
CA TYR A 383 -7.48 -6.16 -5.75
C TYR A 383 -7.73 -6.21 -4.24
N ASN A 384 -8.91 -5.78 -3.80
CA ASN A 384 -9.38 -5.97 -2.42
C ASN A 384 -10.88 -6.27 -2.46
N ASP A 385 -11.26 -7.48 -2.09
CA ASP A 385 -12.66 -7.93 -2.05
C ASP A 385 -13.47 -7.22 -0.96
N PHE A 386 -12.79 -6.60 -0.01
CA PHE A 386 -13.37 -5.89 1.14
C PHE A 386 -13.23 -4.37 1.01
N LYS A 387 -12.93 -3.87 -0.19
CA LYS A 387 -12.67 -2.44 -0.41
C LYS A 387 -13.84 -1.54 -0.02
N VAL A 388 -13.49 -0.36 0.48
CA VAL A 388 -14.45 0.69 0.86
C VAL A 388 -14.99 1.38 -0.38
N ILE A 389 -14.15 1.63 -1.39
CA ILE A 389 -14.59 2.21 -2.66
C ILE A 389 -15.52 1.25 -3.39
N THR A 390 -16.67 1.76 -3.86
CA THR A 390 -17.59 0.94 -4.66
C THR A 390 -17.03 0.63 -6.04
N ASP A 391 -17.42 -0.52 -6.62
CA ASP A 391 -17.00 -0.88 -7.98
C ASP A 391 -17.39 0.20 -8.99
N ALA A 392 -18.58 0.79 -8.88
CA ALA A 392 -19.03 1.86 -9.78
C ALA A 392 -18.13 3.12 -9.70
N ASN A 393 -17.69 3.49 -8.51
CA ASN A 393 -16.77 4.60 -8.31
C ASN A 393 -15.38 4.29 -8.86
N LEU A 394 -14.87 3.09 -8.61
CA LEU A 394 -13.58 2.65 -9.13
C LEU A 394 -13.60 2.57 -10.66
N ASP A 395 -14.62 1.96 -11.25
CA ASP A 395 -14.80 1.89 -12.70
C ASP A 395 -14.82 3.30 -13.33
N ARG A 396 -15.48 4.26 -12.67
CA ARG A 396 -15.52 5.64 -13.15
C ARG A 396 -14.15 6.31 -13.07
N ILE A 397 -13.41 6.15 -11.98
CA ILE A 397 -12.02 6.64 -11.85
C ILE A 397 -11.16 6.07 -12.99
N LEU A 398 -11.17 4.75 -13.16
CA LEU A 398 -10.35 4.08 -14.16
C LEU A 398 -10.76 4.44 -15.60
N ALA A 399 -12.05 4.69 -15.84
CA ALA A 399 -12.55 5.16 -17.13
C ALA A 399 -12.07 6.58 -17.44
N VAL A 400 -12.05 7.50 -16.44
CA VAL A 400 -11.49 8.84 -16.61
C VAL A 400 -9.99 8.80 -16.85
N MET A 401 -9.24 8.00 -16.07
CA MET A 401 -7.79 7.85 -16.24
C MET A 401 -7.42 7.31 -17.63
N GLY A 402 -8.32 6.52 -18.23
CA GLY A 402 -8.10 5.94 -19.56
C GLY A 402 -7.10 4.78 -19.57
N THR A 403 -6.67 4.39 -20.76
CA THR A 403 -5.67 3.32 -20.98
C THR A 403 -4.33 3.84 -21.50
N ALA A 404 -4.22 5.13 -21.79
CA ALA A 404 -3.01 5.80 -22.23
C ALA A 404 -3.04 7.29 -21.88
N PRO A 405 -1.88 7.97 -21.80
CA PRO A 405 -1.80 9.41 -21.68
C PRO A 405 -2.50 10.12 -22.85
N VAL A 406 -3.04 11.33 -22.59
CA VAL A 406 -3.70 12.17 -23.60
C VAL A 406 -2.70 13.18 -24.15
N TYR A 407 -2.60 13.27 -25.46
CA TYR A 407 -1.68 14.20 -26.15
C TYR A 407 -2.44 15.28 -26.93
N PRO A 408 -1.76 16.36 -27.35
CA PRO A 408 -2.35 17.33 -28.25
C PRO A 408 -2.84 16.67 -29.53
N SER A 409 -3.94 17.14 -30.06
CA SER A 409 -4.52 16.66 -31.31
C SER A 409 -5.01 17.82 -32.14
N ASN A 410 -4.94 17.68 -33.49
CA ASN A 410 -5.36 18.72 -34.42
C ASN A 410 -4.68 20.11 -34.18
N GLY A 411 -3.46 20.10 -33.64
CA GLY A 411 -2.68 21.31 -33.37
C GLY A 411 -3.19 22.13 -32.16
N ASN A 412 -3.94 21.53 -31.23
CA ASN A 412 -4.42 22.20 -30.03
C ASN A 412 -4.37 21.29 -28.80
N PHE A 413 -4.60 21.85 -27.61
CA PHE A 413 -4.57 21.20 -26.31
C PHE A 413 -5.96 20.90 -25.71
N ASP A 414 -7.05 21.04 -26.47
CA ASP A 414 -8.41 20.94 -25.93
C ASP A 414 -8.66 19.60 -25.22
N ALA A 415 -8.17 18.48 -25.79
CA ALA A 415 -8.30 17.15 -25.20
C ALA A 415 -7.50 17.02 -23.89
N MET A 416 -6.27 17.54 -23.83
CA MET A 416 -5.46 17.53 -22.62
C MET A 416 -6.07 18.39 -21.51
N LEU A 417 -6.59 19.58 -21.84
CA LEU A 417 -7.26 20.46 -20.90
C LEU A 417 -8.55 19.82 -20.34
N ALA A 418 -9.33 19.16 -21.20
CA ALA A 418 -10.50 18.42 -20.76
C ALA A 418 -10.12 17.27 -19.82
N TYR A 419 -9.07 16.52 -20.13
CA TYR A 419 -8.56 15.43 -19.29
C TYR A 419 -8.04 15.95 -17.94
N HIS A 420 -7.23 17.01 -17.93
CA HIS A 420 -6.80 17.70 -16.72
C HIS A 420 -7.98 18.04 -15.81
N ASN A 421 -9.02 18.70 -16.36
CA ASN A 421 -10.20 19.11 -15.60
C ASN A 421 -11.00 17.93 -15.04
N GLN A 422 -11.04 16.78 -15.75
CA GLN A 422 -11.65 15.56 -15.23
C GLN A 422 -10.84 14.96 -14.07
N LEU A 423 -9.52 14.94 -14.15
CA LEU A 423 -8.65 14.44 -13.09
C LEU A 423 -8.83 15.22 -11.79
N ILE A 424 -8.67 16.55 -11.84
CA ILE A 424 -8.74 17.39 -10.63
C ILE A 424 -10.18 17.63 -10.15
N GLY A 425 -11.17 17.58 -11.03
CA GLY A 425 -12.58 17.79 -10.69
C GLY A 425 -13.26 16.49 -10.28
N GLU A 426 -13.41 15.55 -11.22
CA GLU A 426 -14.22 14.35 -11.02
C GLU A 426 -13.50 13.26 -10.22
N VAL A 427 -12.25 12.91 -10.58
CA VAL A 427 -11.53 11.83 -9.91
C VAL A 427 -11.28 12.18 -8.44
N ARG A 428 -10.79 13.38 -8.13
CA ARG A 428 -10.63 13.83 -6.74
C ARG A 428 -11.96 13.84 -5.98
N ALA A 429 -13.07 14.26 -6.60
CA ALA A 429 -14.38 14.28 -5.94
C ALA A 429 -14.86 12.86 -5.59
N ILE A 430 -14.59 11.86 -6.43
CA ILE A 430 -14.92 10.46 -6.13
C ILE A 430 -14.08 9.95 -4.97
N PHE A 431 -12.77 10.21 -4.94
CA PHE A 431 -11.91 9.84 -3.81
C PHE A 431 -12.35 10.51 -2.50
N LYS A 432 -12.69 11.81 -2.55
CA LYS A 432 -13.24 12.53 -1.41
C LYS A 432 -14.49 11.86 -0.85
N ALA A 433 -15.44 11.55 -1.71
CA ALA A 433 -16.69 10.92 -1.31
C ALA A 433 -16.52 9.51 -0.77
N SER A 434 -15.54 8.74 -1.30
CA SER A 434 -15.31 7.36 -0.90
C SER A 434 -14.57 7.25 0.44
N TYR A 435 -13.61 8.13 0.71
CA TYR A 435 -12.70 7.99 1.87
C TYR A 435 -12.81 9.12 2.89
N GLY A 436 -13.56 10.17 2.60
CA GLY A 436 -13.71 11.32 3.50
C GLY A 436 -12.47 12.21 3.60
N PHE A 437 -11.56 12.16 2.62
CA PHE A 437 -10.38 13.01 2.59
C PHE A 437 -10.75 14.50 2.49
N SER A 438 -9.98 15.36 3.13
CA SER A 438 -10.17 16.82 3.03
C SER A 438 -9.73 17.35 1.66
N ASP A 439 -10.18 18.54 1.29
CA ASP A 439 -9.73 19.19 0.05
C ASP A 439 -8.25 19.54 0.09
N ALA A 440 -7.69 19.85 1.26
CA ALA A 440 -6.27 20.12 1.43
C ALA A 440 -5.44 18.84 1.24
N ASN A 441 -5.88 17.70 1.80
CA ASN A 441 -5.23 16.41 1.57
C ASN A 441 -5.27 15.99 0.09
N LEU A 442 -6.44 16.14 -0.56
CA LEU A 442 -6.59 15.82 -2.00
C LEU A 442 -5.69 16.69 -2.89
N ALA A 443 -5.39 17.92 -2.48
CA ALA A 443 -4.53 18.81 -3.24
C ALA A 443 -3.04 18.70 -2.84
N GLY A 444 -2.76 18.24 -1.62
CA GLY A 444 -1.44 18.25 -1.00
C GLY A 444 -0.63 16.96 -1.21
N TRP A 445 -1.31 15.85 -1.40
CA TRP A 445 -0.64 14.58 -1.72
C TRP A 445 0.05 14.57 -3.07
#